data_edaa2f1312af86066bd5bf28c1e5f926
#
_entry.id   edaa2f1312af86066bd5bf28c1e5f926
#
_cell.length_a   1.000
_cell.length_b   1.000
_cell.length_c   1.000
_cell.angle_alpha   90.00
_cell.angle_beta   90.00
_cell.angle_gamma   90.00
#
_symmetry.space_group_name_H-M   'P 1'
#
loop_
_entity.id
_entity.type
_entity.pdbx_description
1 polymer ?
#
loop_
_entity_poly.entity_id
_entity_poly.type
_entity_poly.pdbx_seq_one_letter_code
_entity_poly.pdbx_strand_id
1 'polypeptide(L)'
;MDSKYASIGREKPKITNDLTVKRLKLCVNNANTKKDKEQTNNGAASNNKLENNFSKENTEDLKEARKSLPVYLVRARIIEEIKKHDTMILIGETGSGKTTQIPQLIHEHRLEGKSCVAVTQPRRVAAITLALRVAAEMNTDIGSIVGYSVRFEDVTSPRTKVKYLTDGMLLREAVSDPLLKKYSVIVLDEAHERTVNTDVLFGIVKLAQKERNGQKQNPLKVIVMSATMDVDSFRKYYDNCPVIYLEGRTYPVTIYHSKIKHEDYQYAAICTIFQLHTTTPANEDFLVFLTGQEEIETVMTNIKQIAKETVGPQIRVCPLYAGLPAAKQLLVWKKTPPGMRKIVLATNIAEASVTIPEIRYVIDTGVVKERTWCTRTGAERLSVVPCSQAASWQRAGRAGRTAPGASYRLYTATDFKCRRQHNLPEIVRCPLTSTVLMLIATGLDPATFPLIDTPPKDSIHAALLLLKELGAVDNESNPKLTVLGKKLTAFPIDPKYAKILLCAPEYGCLEEVILMERIKH
;
A
#
# COMPACT_ATOMS: atom_id res chain seq x y z
N MET A 1 25.07 -20.21 -0.97
CA MET A 1 25.05 -18.72 -1.00
C MET A 1 24.67 -18.19 0.37
N ASP A 2 25.37 -18.69 1.40
CA ASP A 2 25.04 -18.49 2.81
C ASP A 2 26.23 -17.89 3.55
N SER A 3 26.58 -16.64 3.26
CA SER A 3 27.70 -16.07 4.04
C SER A 3 27.76 -14.53 4.18
N LYS A 4 26.62 -13.80 4.03
CA LYS A 4 26.65 -12.33 4.21
C LYS A 4 25.82 -11.77 5.37
N TYR A 5 25.28 -12.64 6.26
CA TYR A 5 24.51 -12.18 7.42
C TYR A 5 25.07 -12.60 8.78
N ALA A 6 26.30 -13.11 8.81
CA ALA A 6 26.97 -13.49 10.04
C ALA A 6 28.20 -12.58 10.24
N SER A 7 27.97 -11.43 10.85
CA SER A 7 28.97 -10.76 11.71
C SER A 7 28.51 -9.34 12.05
N ILE A 8 27.89 -9.15 13.17
CA ILE A 8 28.08 -8.03 14.09
C ILE A 8 27.43 -8.46 15.40
N GLY A 9 28.19 -9.28 16.14
CA GLY A 9 28.02 -9.38 17.56
C GLY A 9 28.71 -8.19 18.21
N ARG A 10 27.96 -7.30 18.85
CA ARG A 10 28.49 -6.36 19.84
C ARG A 10 27.56 -6.31 21.04
N GLU A 11 28.23 -6.23 22.19
CA GLU A 11 27.75 -6.37 23.54
C GLU A 11 26.52 -5.55 23.89
N LYS A 12 25.68 -6.15 24.74
CA LYS A 12 24.38 -5.68 25.21
C LYS A 12 24.53 -4.59 26.27
N PRO A 13 23.82 -3.48 26.21
CA PRO A 13 23.49 -2.77 27.42
C PRO A 13 22.41 -3.55 28.17
N LYS A 14 22.67 -3.88 29.44
CA LYS A 14 21.73 -4.48 30.37
C LYS A 14 20.57 -3.52 30.62
N ILE A 15 19.38 -3.85 30.15
CA ILE A 15 18.15 -3.17 30.55
C ILE A 15 17.76 -3.76 31.90
N THR A 16 17.99 -3.02 32.96
CA THR A 16 17.51 -3.35 34.32
C THR A 16 16.03 -2.96 34.42
N ASN A 17 15.19 -4.00 34.57
CA ASN A 17 13.81 -3.82 35.03
C ASN A 17 13.83 -3.51 36.52
N ASP A 18 13.69 -2.27 36.89
CA ASP A 18 13.13 -1.91 38.20
C ASP A 18 12.96 -0.39 38.29
N LEU A 19 11.75 0.08 38.33
CA LEU A 19 11.32 1.31 38.98
C LEU A 19 10.04 1.95 38.43
N THR A 20 9.49 1.49 37.30
CA THR A 20 8.32 2.19 36.70
C THR A 20 6.98 1.46 36.83
N VAL A 21 6.97 0.22 37.26
CA VAL A 21 5.76 -0.65 37.26
C VAL A 21 4.76 -0.29 38.37
N LYS A 22 5.14 0.43 39.41
CA LYS A 22 4.25 0.69 40.57
C LYS A 22 3.30 1.89 40.44
N ARG A 23 3.46 2.77 39.45
CA ARG A 23 2.62 3.99 39.34
C ARG A 23 1.57 4.00 38.23
N LEU A 24 1.56 3.05 37.32
CA LEU A 24 0.66 3.05 36.15
C LEU A 24 -0.68 2.30 36.33
N LYS A 25 -1.01 1.82 37.53
CA LYS A 25 -2.23 1.03 37.77
C LYS A 25 -3.53 1.83 37.97
N LEU A 26 -3.53 3.15 37.82
CA LEU A 26 -4.64 3.97 38.36
C LEU A 26 -5.52 4.74 37.35
N CYS A 27 -5.41 4.54 36.05
CA CYS A 27 -6.21 5.34 35.08
C CYS A 27 -6.89 4.53 34.00
N VAL A 28 -7.60 3.47 34.35
CA VAL A 28 -8.54 2.84 33.43
C VAL A 28 -9.89 2.69 34.14
N ASN A 29 -10.71 3.74 34.09
CA ASN A 29 -12.17 3.62 34.11
C ASN A 29 -12.83 4.98 33.79
N ASN A 30 -13.81 4.90 32.90
CA ASN A 30 -14.91 5.85 32.64
C ASN A 30 -14.61 7.14 31.87
N ALA A 31 -14.97 7.14 30.60
CA ALA A 31 -15.60 8.31 29.97
C ALA A 31 -16.58 7.89 28.89
N ASN A 32 -17.84 7.90 29.23
CA ASN A 32 -18.98 7.94 28.31
C ASN A 32 -19.21 9.39 27.82
N THR A 33 -19.41 9.49 26.51
CA THR A 33 -20.27 10.44 25.75
C THR A 33 -20.31 11.91 26.09
N LYS A 34 -19.91 12.74 25.11
CA LYS A 34 -20.72 13.88 24.62
C LYS A 34 -20.41 14.15 23.15
N LYS A 35 -21.49 14.20 22.36
CA LYS A 35 -21.50 14.62 20.95
C LYS A 35 -21.50 16.13 20.89
N ASP A 36 -20.64 16.71 20.04
CA ASP A 36 -20.91 18.02 19.48
C ASP A 36 -20.83 17.95 17.95
N LYS A 37 -21.90 18.49 17.37
CA LYS A 37 -22.13 18.65 15.93
C LYS A 37 -21.38 19.88 15.46
N GLU A 38 -20.55 19.75 14.42
CA GLU A 38 -20.26 20.87 13.52
C GLU A 38 -20.20 20.43 12.06
N GLN A 39 -20.73 21.29 11.23
CA GLN A 39 -21.23 21.08 9.87
C GLN A 39 -20.16 20.90 8.81
N THR A 40 -20.57 20.14 7.82
CA THR A 40 -19.94 19.93 6.52
C THR A 40 -19.97 21.18 5.65
N ASN A 41 -18.81 21.61 5.16
CA ASN A 41 -18.59 22.17 3.81
C ASN A 41 -17.08 22.35 3.61
N ASN A 42 -16.47 21.60 2.68
CA ASN A 42 -15.23 21.97 1.98
C ASN A 42 -14.56 20.76 1.31
N GLY A 43 -15.12 20.31 0.20
CA GLY A 43 -14.46 19.34 -0.68
C GLY A 43 -13.49 19.97 -1.70
N ALA A 44 -13.66 21.25 -2.04
CA ALA A 44 -12.87 21.92 -3.09
C ALA A 44 -11.65 22.70 -2.58
N ALA A 45 -11.60 23.04 -1.29
CA ALA A 45 -10.50 23.83 -0.72
C ALA A 45 -9.27 23.01 -0.29
N SER A 46 -9.36 21.68 -0.22
CA SER A 46 -8.24 20.83 0.19
C SER A 46 -7.23 20.55 -0.93
N ASN A 47 -7.65 20.56 -2.19
CA ASN A 47 -6.74 20.28 -3.31
C ASN A 47 -5.78 21.45 -3.59
N ASN A 48 -6.24 22.69 -3.49
CA ASN A 48 -5.38 23.88 -3.65
C ASN A 48 -4.29 24.02 -2.57
N LYS A 49 -4.46 23.38 -1.40
CA LYS A 49 -3.41 23.35 -0.35
C LYS A 49 -2.36 22.28 -0.58
N LEU A 50 -2.67 21.22 -1.32
CA LEU A 50 -1.72 20.18 -1.71
C LEU A 50 -0.74 20.69 -2.78
N GLU A 51 -1.26 21.40 -3.78
CA GLU A 51 -0.46 22.00 -4.85
C GLU A 51 0.55 23.03 -4.32
N ASN A 52 0.16 23.83 -3.32
CA ASN A 52 1.01 24.88 -2.75
C ASN A 52 2.15 24.36 -1.84
N ASN A 53 2.13 23.13 -1.38
CA ASN A 53 3.20 22.59 -0.54
C ASN A 53 4.36 21.97 -1.34
N PHE A 54 4.11 21.49 -2.57
CA PHE A 54 5.15 20.94 -3.45
C PHE A 54 5.77 22.00 -4.38
N SER A 55 5.09 23.13 -4.61
CA SER A 55 5.57 24.21 -5.48
C SER A 55 6.66 25.11 -4.87
N LYS A 56 7.10 24.87 -3.62
CA LYS A 56 8.11 25.68 -2.92
C LYS A 56 9.49 25.04 -2.77
N GLU A 57 9.68 23.77 -3.20
CA GLU A 57 11.02 23.21 -3.28
C GLU A 57 11.71 23.78 -4.53
N ASN A 58 12.94 24.29 -4.39
CA ASN A 58 13.75 24.80 -5.50
C ASN A 58 13.94 23.68 -6.53
N THR A 59 13.64 23.94 -7.80
CA THR A 59 13.77 22.96 -8.89
C THR A 59 15.20 22.41 -9.04
N GLU A 60 16.21 23.14 -8.58
CA GLU A 60 17.60 22.69 -8.57
C GLU A 60 17.85 21.64 -7.48
N ASP A 61 17.32 21.87 -6.28
CA ASP A 61 17.43 20.91 -5.16
C ASP A 61 16.76 19.57 -5.51
N LEU A 62 15.63 19.61 -6.21
CA LEU A 62 14.94 18.41 -6.71
C LEU A 62 15.76 17.64 -7.75
N LYS A 63 16.45 18.34 -8.66
CA LYS A 63 17.31 17.72 -9.67
C LYS A 63 18.55 17.07 -9.05
N GLU A 64 19.15 17.69 -8.03
CA GLU A 64 20.28 17.11 -7.32
C GLU A 64 19.88 15.90 -6.48
N ALA A 65 18.76 16.00 -5.74
CA ALA A 65 18.19 14.89 -5.01
C ALA A 65 17.90 13.69 -5.93
N ARG A 66 17.39 13.94 -7.13
CA ARG A 66 17.14 12.94 -8.16
C ARG A 66 18.40 12.20 -8.59
N LYS A 67 19.51 12.92 -8.82
CA LYS A 67 20.80 12.35 -9.22
C LYS A 67 21.42 11.46 -8.14
N SER A 68 21.10 11.69 -6.89
CA SER A 68 21.60 10.92 -5.76
C SER A 68 20.89 9.58 -5.55
N LEU A 69 19.75 9.34 -6.24
CA LEU A 69 18.97 8.11 -6.07
C LEU A 69 19.69 6.89 -6.68
N PRO A 70 19.59 5.70 -6.03
CA PRO A 70 20.22 4.48 -6.52
C PRO A 70 19.84 4.13 -7.97
N VAL A 71 18.57 4.31 -8.34
CA VAL A 71 18.08 4.03 -9.70
C VAL A 71 18.79 4.89 -10.76
N TYR A 72 19.21 6.10 -10.41
CA TYR A 72 19.88 7.01 -11.34
C TYR A 72 21.27 6.51 -11.75
N LEU A 73 21.97 5.81 -10.86
CA LEU A 73 23.29 5.25 -11.12
C LEU A 73 23.27 4.16 -12.21
N VAL A 74 22.20 3.39 -12.27
CA VAL A 74 22.02 2.27 -13.20
C VAL A 74 21.03 2.56 -14.34
N ARG A 75 20.62 3.83 -14.50
CA ARG A 75 19.61 4.25 -15.50
C ARG A 75 19.89 3.78 -16.92
N ALA A 76 21.15 3.85 -17.36
CA ALA A 76 21.54 3.45 -18.72
C ALA A 76 21.25 1.96 -18.96
N ARG A 77 21.62 1.11 -18.00
CA ARG A 77 21.33 -0.32 -18.04
C ARG A 77 19.84 -0.62 -18.04
N ILE A 78 19.06 0.09 -17.19
CA ILE A 78 17.60 -0.08 -17.14
C ILE A 78 16.97 0.24 -18.49
N ILE A 79 17.36 1.34 -19.12
CA ILE A 79 16.85 1.74 -20.45
C ILE A 79 17.23 0.73 -21.53
N GLU A 80 18.44 0.21 -21.49
CA GLU A 80 18.89 -0.84 -22.42
C GLU A 80 18.03 -2.11 -22.27
N GLU A 81 17.79 -2.56 -21.04
CA GLU A 81 16.96 -3.73 -20.77
C GLU A 81 15.49 -3.51 -21.17
N ILE A 82 14.92 -2.32 -20.91
CA ILE A 82 13.56 -1.98 -21.37
C ILE A 82 13.47 -2.02 -22.91
N LYS A 83 14.53 -1.60 -23.63
CA LYS A 83 14.53 -1.67 -25.10
C LYS A 83 14.60 -3.11 -25.61
N LYS A 84 15.43 -3.95 -24.98
CA LYS A 84 15.68 -5.33 -25.42
C LYS A 84 14.53 -6.28 -25.13
N HIS A 85 13.85 -6.09 -23.99
CA HIS A 85 12.88 -7.05 -23.47
C HIS A 85 11.47 -6.47 -23.42
N ASP A 86 10.48 -7.33 -23.63
CA ASP A 86 9.08 -6.96 -23.52
C ASP A 86 8.61 -6.93 -22.05
N THR A 87 9.24 -7.75 -21.21
CA THR A 87 8.98 -7.77 -19.77
C THR A 87 10.29 -7.75 -19.00
N MET A 88 10.32 -7.01 -17.89
CA MET A 88 11.41 -7.02 -16.92
C MET A 88 10.91 -6.85 -15.50
N ILE A 89 11.70 -7.33 -14.55
CA ILE A 89 11.45 -7.15 -13.11
C ILE A 89 12.53 -6.25 -12.53
N LEU A 90 12.11 -5.26 -11.77
CA LEU A 90 13.01 -4.32 -11.08
C LEU A 90 12.81 -4.46 -9.57
N ILE A 91 13.83 -4.94 -8.89
CA ILE A 91 13.84 -5.13 -7.45
C ILE A 91 14.68 -4.05 -6.80
N GLY A 92 14.19 -3.48 -5.74
CA GLY A 92 14.96 -2.53 -4.95
C GLY A 92 14.16 -2.02 -3.77
N GLU A 93 14.85 -1.65 -2.73
CA GLU A 93 14.24 -1.14 -1.51
C GLU A 93 13.37 0.10 -1.76
N THR A 94 12.41 0.32 -0.88
CA THR A 94 11.64 1.57 -0.88
C THR A 94 12.58 2.76 -0.67
N GLY A 95 12.40 3.80 -1.49
CA GLY A 95 13.29 4.97 -1.48
C GLY A 95 14.45 4.90 -2.49
N SER A 96 14.63 3.79 -3.22
CA SER A 96 15.62 3.69 -4.31
C SER A 96 15.28 4.53 -5.55
N GLY A 97 14.08 5.12 -5.58
CA GLY A 97 13.61 5.98 -6.67
C GLY A 97 12.88 5.26 -7.80
N LYS A 98 12.60 3.95 -7.68
CA LYS A 98 11.91 3.18 -8.73
C LYS A 98 10.64 3.87 -9.23
N THR A 99 9.70 4.06 -8.35
CA THR A 99 8.36 4.56 -8.65
C THR A 99 8.35 5.96 -9.27
N THR A 100 9.28 6.82 -8.87
CA THR A 100 9.37 8.19 -9.40
C THR A 100 10.21 8.29 -10.65
N GLN A 101 11.34 7.57 -10.74
CA GLN A 101 12.31 7.76 -11.82
C GLN A 101 12.05 6.88 -13.04
N ILE A 102 11.58 5.65 -12.88
CA ILE A 102 11.36 4.76 -14.03
C ILE A 102 10.39 5.36 -15.06
N PRO A 103 9.22 5.89 -14.67
CA PRO A 103 8.31 6.52 -15.65
C PRO A 103 8.91 7.76 -16.32
N GLN A 104 9.71 8.55 -15.59
CA GLN A 104 10.42 9.70 -16.16
C GLN A 104 11.48 9.27 -17.18
N LEU A 105 12.28 8.24 -16.85
CA LEU A 105 13.30 7.70 -17.77
C LEU A 105 12.67 7.15 -19.06
N ILE A 106 11.51 6.49 -18.95
CA ILE A 106 10.76 6.00 -20.11
C ILE A 106 10.35 7.18 -21.01
N HIS A 107 9.81 8.24 -20.41
CA HIS A 107 9.38 9.44 -21.11
C HIS A 107 10.58 10.22 -21.70
N GLU A 108 11.66 10.43 -20.96
CA GLU A 108 12.87 11.11 -21.42
C GLU A 108 13.46 10.44 -22.65
N HIS A 109 13.38 9.11 -22.74
CA HIS A 109 13.86 8.33 -23.87
C HIS A 109 12.78 8.03 -24.93
N ARG A 110 11.59 8.60 -24.77
CA ARG A 110 10.42 8.47 -25.67
C ARG A 110 10.04 7.01 -25.97
N LEU A 111 10.22 6.13 -24.99
CA LEU A 111 9.91 4.71 -25.15
C LEU A 111 8.40 4.43 -25.19
N GLU A 112 7.58 5.35 -24.70
CA GLU A 112 6.12 5.31 -24.81
C GLU A 112 5.59 5.66 -26.20
N GLY A 113 6.40 6.30 -27.04
CA GLY A 113 6.00 6.73 -28.37
C GLY A 113 4.82 7.70 -28.36
N LYS A 114 3.78 7.38 -29.16
CA LYS A 114 2.53 8.18 -29.21
C LYS A 114 1.57 7.88 -28.04
N SER A 115 1.74 6.73 -27.36
CA SER A 115 0.89 6.24 -26.28
C SER A 115 1.26 6.85 -24.93
N CYS A 116 0.79 6.26 -23.84
CA CYS A 116 1.02 6.67 -22.46
C CYS A 116 1.69 5.54 -21.66
N VAL A 117 2.41 5.90 -20.61
CA VAL A 117 2.91 4.99 -19.58
C VAL A 117 1.89 4.90 -18.46
N ALA A 118 1.38 3.72 -18.12
CA ALA A 118 0.59 3.48 -16.92
C ALA A 118 1.51 3.05 -15.78
N VAL A 119 1.32 3.63 -14.59
CA VAL A 119 2.02 3.25 -13.36
C VAL A 119 0.98 2.91 -12.31
N THR A 120 0.84 1.63 -11.97
CA THR A 120 -0.15 1.21 -10.99
C THR A 120 0.33 1.35 -9.57
N GLN A 121 -0.61 1.61 -8.67
CA GLN A 121 -0.37 1.69 -7.23
C GLN A 121 -1.52 1.01 -6.49
N PRO A 122 -1.27 0.20 -5.46
CA PRO A 122 -2.36 -0.43 -4.70
C PRO A 122 -3.16 0.58 -3.87
N ARG A 123 -2.60 1.76 -3.60
CA ARG A 123 -3.17 2.77 -2.68
C ARG A 123 -3.45 4.09 -3.36
N ARG A 124 -4.65 4.62 -3.14
CA ARG A 124 -5.10 5.91 -3.70
C ARG A 124 -4.14 7.07 -3.39
N VAL A 125 -3.76 7.21 -2.12
CA VAL A 125 -2.89 8.30 -1.68
C VAL A 125 -1.51 8.22 -2.35
N ALA A 126 -0.97 7.01 -2.52
CA ALA A 126 0.30 6.81 -3.21
C ALA A 126 0.23 7.27 -4.68
N ALA A 127 -0.82 6.89 -5.41
CA ALA A 127 -0.99 7.30 -6.81
C ALA A 127 -1.02 8.83 -6.95
N ILE A 128 -1.76 9.54 -6.08
CA ILE A 128 -1.87 11.00 -6.09
C ILE A 128 -0.54 11.65 -5.74
N THR A 129 0.06 11.28 -4.61
CA THR A 129 1.29 11.94 -4.11
C THR A 129 2.49 11.70 -5.02
N LEU A 130 2.59 10.52 -5.62
CA LEU A 130 3.65 10.20 -6.58
C LEU A 130 3.47 10.98 -7.89
N ALA A 131 2.24 11.11 -8.39
CA ALA A 131 1.97 11.91 -9.57
C ALA A 131 2.33 13.39 -9.34
N LEU A 132 1.92 13.97 -8.20
CA LEU A 132 2.28 15.33 -7.82
C LEU A 132 3.80 15.51 -7.70
N ARG A 133 4.49 14.55 -7.07
CA ARG A 133 5.94 14.57 -6.93
C ARG A 133 6.65 14.54 -8.28
N VAL A 134 6.24 13.64 -9.17
CA VAL A 134 6.84 13.50 -10.51
C VAL A 134 6.53 14.71 -11.39
N ALA A 135 5.32 15.28 -11.31
CA ALA A 135 4.99 16.52 -12.00
C ALA A 135 5.92 17.67 -11.56
N ALA A 136 6.15 17.83 -10.24
CA ALA A 136 7.08 18.80 -9.70
C ALA A 136 8.53 18.55 -10.14
N GLU A 137 9.02 17.29 -10.12
CA GLU A 137 10.35 16.93 -10.61
C GLU A 137 10.56 17.19 -12.11
N MET A 138 9.50 17.04 -12.91
CA MET A 138 9.49 17.32 -14.36
C MET A 138 9.17 18.79 -14.68
N ASN A 139 8.91 19.61 -13.65
CA ASN A 139 8.50 21.01 -13.80
C ASN A 139 7.29 21.18 -14.75
N THR A 140 6.26 20.37 -14.54
CA THR A 140 5.00 20.39 -15.30
C THR A 140 3.82 20.46 -14.38
N ASP A 141 2.72 21.07 -14.86
CA ASP A 141 1.46 21.06 -14.12
C ASP A 141 0.87 19.65 -14.10
N ILE A 142 0.27 19.29 -12.96
CA ILE A 142 -0.46 18.03 -12.84
C ILE A 142 -1.66 18.00 -13.81
N GLY A 143 -1.90 16.84 -14.44
CA GLY A 143 -2.90 16.69 -15.51
C GLY A 143 -2.39 17.07 -16.92
N SER A 144 -1.18 17.67 -17.04
CA SER A 144 -0.51 17.91 -18.31
C SER A 144 0.25 16.67 -18.77
N ILE A 145 1.59 16.66 -18.67
CA ILE A 145 2.44 15.49 -19.05
C ILE A 145 2.26 14.37 -18.03
N VAL A 146 2.17 14.69 -16.74
CA VAL A 146 1.94 13.76 -15.65
C VAL A 146 0.55 13.93 -15.12
N GLY A 147 -0.19 12.84 -14.98
CA GLY A 147 -1.53 12.85 -14.40
C GLY A 147 -1.78 11.64 -13.52
N TYR A 148 -2.93 11.60 -12.88
CA TYR A 148 -3.38 10.45 -12.10
C TYR A 148 -4.87 10.15 -12.29
N SER A 149 -5.24 8.91 -12.00
CA SER A 149 -6.61 8.45 -12.01
C SER A 149 -6.86 7.52 -10.85
N VAL A 150 -7.73 7.94 -9.94
CA VAL A 150 -8.16 7.17 -8.79
C VAL A 150 -9.67 7.19 -8.70
N ARG A 151 -10.26 6.35 -7.83
CA ARG A 151 -11.72 6.28 -7.70
C ARG A 151 -12.32 7.66 -7.44
N PHE A 152 -13.25 8.09 -8.30
CA PHE A 152 -13.95 9.37 -8.29
C PHE A 152 -13.11 10.62 -8.61
N GLU A 153 -11.86 10.43 -9.03
CA GLU A 153 -10.99 11.56 -9.35
C GLU A 153 -10.06 11.19 -10.49
N ASP A 154 -10.14 11.92 -11.61
CA ASP A 154 -9.28 11.76 -12.77
C ASP A 154 -8.71 13.14 -13.16
N VAL A 155 -7.39 13.27 -13.04
CA VAL A 155 -6.65 14.48 -13.39
C VAL A 155 -5.68 14.14 -14.50
N THR A 156 -6.22 13.98 -15.71
CA THR A 156 -5.47 13.67 -16.93
C THR A 156 -5.98 14.54 -18.09
N SER A 157 -5.17 14.62 -19.15
CA SER A 157 -5.52 15.28 -20.40
C SER A 157 -5.04 14.47 -21.61
N PRO A 158 -5.40 14.84 -22.84
CA PRO A 158 -4.84 14.21 -24.05
C PRO A 158 -3.31 14.33 -24.18
N ARG A 159 -2.70 15.24 -23.40
CA ARG A 159 -1.24 15.45 -23.37
C ARG A 159 -0.54 14.52 -22.37
N THR A 160 -1.29 13.82 -21.51
CA THR A 160 -0.72 13.00 -20.45
C THR A 160 0.07 11.83 -21.04
N LYS A 161 1.35 11.76 -20.66
CA LYS A 161 2.31 10.73 -21.07
C LYS A 161 2.65 9.75 -19.96
N VAL A 162 2.58 10.18 -18.72
CA VAL A 162 2.75 9.35 -17.53
C VAL A 162 1.50 9.44 -16.68
N LYS A 163 0.79 8.32 -16.52
CA LYS A 163 -0.46 8.25 -15.77
C LYS A 163 -0.28 7.32 -14.57
N TYR A 164 -0.36 7.89 -13.37
CA TYR A 164 -0.45 7.12 -12.14
C TYR A 164 -1.91 6.74 -11.88
N LEU A 165 -2.16 5.47 -11.57
CA LEU A 165 -3.52 5.02 -11.31
C LEU A 165 -3.54 3.90 -10.28
N THR A 166 -4.67 3.72 -9.60
CA THR A 166 -4.81 2.57 -8.73
C THR A 166 -5.04 1.30 -9.54
N ASP A 167 -4.61 0.14 -9.00
CA ASP A 167 -4.79 -1.17 -9.63
C ASP A 167 -6.25 -1.38 -10.08
N GLY A 168 -7.20 -1.03 -9.21
CA GLY A 168 -8.64 -1.14 -9.52
C GLY A 168 -9.10 -0.23 -10.66
N MET A 169 -8.43 0.91 -10.90
CA MET A 169 -8.75 1.77 -12.04
C MET A 169 -8.25 1.19 -13.35
N LEU A 170 -7.05 0.61 -13.38
CA LEU A 170 -6.54 -0.06 -14.58
C LEU A 170 -7.36 -1.31 -14.91
N LEU A 171 -7.80 -2.07 -13.90
CA LEU A 171 -8.74 -3.18 -14.08
C LEU A 171 -10.06 -2.72 -14.72
N ARG A 172 -10.59 -1.59 -14.27
CA ARG A 172 -11.80 -1.01 -14.86
C ARG A 172 -11.60 -0.57 -16.31
N GLU A 173 -10.47 0.01 -16.65
CA GLU A 173 -10.12 0.32 -18.03
C GLU A 173 -10.04 -0.95 -18.89
N ALA A 174 -9.50 -2.05 -18.34
CA ALA A 174 -9.42 -3.34 -19.02
C ALA A 174 -10.79 -3.97 -19.34
N VAL A 175 -11.83 -3.67 -18.56
CA VAL A 175 -13.20 -4.12 -18.89
C VAL A 175 -13.70 -3.52 -20.21
N SER A 176 -13.35 -2.25 -20.48
CA SER A 176 -13.74 -1.58 -21.73
C SER A 176 -12.74 -1.76 -22.87
N ASP A 177 -11.46 -1.92 -22.55
CA ASP A 177 -10.36 -2.18 -23.50
C ASP A 177 -9.46 -3.30 -22.97
N PRO A 178 -9.79 -4.57 -23.20
CA PRO A 178 -9.02 -5.72 -22.70
C PRO A 178 -7.56 -5.75 -23.19
N LEU A 179 -7.26 -5.11 -24.30
CA LEU A 179 -5.91 -5.00 -24.85
C LEU A 179 -5.14 -3.78 -24.33
N LEU A 180 -5.75 -2.90 -23.52
CA LEU A 180 -5.12 -1.73 -22.93
C LEU A 180 -4.36 -0.88 -23.97
N LYS A 181 -4.98 -0.62 -25.12
CA LYS A 181 -4.35 -0.01 -26.31
C LYS A 181 -3.84 1.41 -26.07
N LYS A 182 -4.37 2.11 -25.07
CA LYS A 182 -3.89 3.44 -24.65
C LYS A 182 -2.43 3.44 -24.19
N TYR A 183 -1.94 2.31 -23.70
CA TYR A 183 -0.64 2.18 -23.05
C TYR A 183 0.33 1.39 -23.93
N SER A 184 1.57 1.85 -24.02
CA SER A 184 2.68 1.12 -24.63
C SER A 184 3.59 0.50 -23.57
N VAL A 185 3.59 1.08 -22.37
CA VAL A 185 4.33 0.57 -21.21
C VAL A 185 3.39 0.55 -20.00
N ILE A 186 3.33 -0.57 -19.31
CA ILE A 186 2.62 -0.71 -18.04
C ILE A 186 3.65 -1.06 -16.97
N VAL A 187 3.70 -0.24 -15.93
CA VAL A 187 4.53 -0.44 -14.75
C VAL A 187 3.62 -0.93 -13.63
N LEU A 188 3.77 -2.19 -13.22
CA LEU A 188 3.07 -2.80 -12.10
C LEU A 188 3.94 -2.62 -10.86
N ASP A 189 3.63 -1.60 -10.07
CA ASP A 189 4.43 -1.25 -8.89
C ASP A 189 3.88 -1.87 -7.60
N GLU A 190 4.73 -1.94 -6.58
CA GLU A 190 4.46 -2.55 -5.28
C GLU A 190 3.93 -4.01 -5.40
N ALA A 191 4.45 -4.74 -6.39
CA ALA A 191 4.04 -6.11 -6.72
C ALA A 191 4.03 -7.09 -5.53
N HIS A 192 4.88 -6.84 -4.54
CA HIS A 192 4.99 -7.63 -3.32
C HIS A 192 3.80 -7.49 -2.36
N GLU A 193 2.93 -6.50 -2.52
CA GLU A 193 1.71 -6.38 -1.70
C GLU A 193 0.71 -7.50 -2.03
N ARG A 194 0.75 -8.06 -3.24
CA ARG A 194 -0.05 -9.21 -3.68
C ARG A 194 -1.54 -9.03 -3.33
N THR A 195 -2.11 -7.84 -3.61
CA THR A 195 -3.55 -7.61 -3.49
C THR A 195 -4.31 -8.39 -4.57
N VAL A 196 -5.59 -8.68 -4.36
CA VAL A 196 -6.44 -9.33 -5.38
C VAL A 196 -6.37 -8.58 -6.71
N ASN A 197 -6.47 -7.26 -6.67
CA ASN A 197 -6.43 -6.42 -7.88
C ASN A 197 -5.09 -6.50 -8.59
N THR A 198 -3.98 -6.47 -7.86
CA THR A 198 -2.63 -6.58 -8.43
C THR A 198 -2.43 -7.94 -9.09
N ASP A 199 -2.84 -9.04 -8.43
CA ASP A 199 -2.71 -10.39 -8.98
C ASP A 199 -3.54 -10.60 -10.25
N VAL A 200 -4.74 -10.04 -10.28
CA VAL A 200 -5.57 -10.08 -11.49
C VAL A 200 -4.99 -9.22 -12.62
N LEU A 201 -4.42 -8.07 -12.29
CA LEU A 201 -3.72 -7.23 -13.28
C LEU A 201 -2.55 -7.96 -13.93
N PHE A 202 -1.77 -8.73 -13.18
CA PHE A 202 -0.70 -9.55 -13.76
C PHE A 202 -1.23 -10.44 -14.89
N GLY A 203 -2.37 -11.12 -14.67
CA GLY A 203 -2.99 -11.97 -15.67
C GLY A 203 -3.50 -11.21 -16.89
N ILE A 204 -4.26 -10.15 -16.67
CA ILE A 204 -4.83 -9.32 -17.75
C ILE A 204 -3.72 -8.70 -18.59
N VAL A 205 -2.72 -8.11 -17.97
CA VAL A 205 -1.59 -7.45 -18.65
C VAL A 205 -0.75 -8.48 -19.42
N LYS A 206 -0.54 -9.68 -18.87
CA LYS A 206 0.16 -10.78 -19.57
C LYS A 206 -0.61 -11.23 -20.82
N LEU A 207 -1.93 -11.39 -20.71
CA LEU A 207 -2.78 -11.77 -21.86
C LEU A 207 -2.78 -10.66 -22.93
N ALA A 208 -2.97 -9.40 -22.54
CA ALA A 208 -2.93 -8.26 -23.44
C ALA A 208 -1.57 -8.14 -24.15
N GLN A 209 -0.46 -8.34 -23.41
CA GLN A 209 0.88 -8.33 -23.97
C GLN A 209 1.08 -9.44 -24.99
N LYS A 210 0.71 -10.67 -24.65
CA LYS A 210 0.82 -11.83 -25.55
C LYS A 210 0.08 -11.60 -26.86
N GLU A 211 -1.15 -11.09 -26.80
CA GLU A 211 -1.98 -10.83 -27.98
C GLU A 211 -1.37 -9.72 -28.85
N ARG A 212 -1.03 -8.57 -28.24
CA ARG A 212 -0.49 -7.40 -28.97
C ARG A 212 0.87 -7.67 -29.59
N ASN A 213 1.78 -8.33 -28.86
CA ASN A 213 3.14 -8.60 -29.32
C ASN A 213 3.14 -9.73 -30.38
N GLY A 214 2.19 -10.68 -30.29
CA GLY A 214 1.97 -11.69 -31.33
C GLY A 214 1.54 -11.09 -32.67
N GLN A 215 0.68 -10.07 -32.63
CA GLN A 215 0.22 -9.37 -33.84
C GLN A 215 1.22 -8.31 -34.36
N LYS A 216 2.31 -8.03 -33.61
CA LYS A 216 3.30 -6.98 -33.90
C LYS A 216 2.71 -5.57 -34.10
N GLN A 217 1.48 -5.36 -33.62
CA GLN A 217 0.78 -4.08 -33.67
C GLN A 217 0.79 -3.42 -32.29
N ASN A 218 1.43 -2.28 -32.17
CA ASN A 218 1.52 -1.49 -30.92
C ASN A 218 1.94 -2.37 -29.72
N PRO A 219 3.19 -2.88 -29.70
CA PRO A 219 3.64 -3.84 -28.69
C PRO A 219 3.52 -3.24 -27.28
N LEU A 220 3.23 -4.10 -26.29
CA LEU A 220 3.11 -3.72 -24.89
C LEU A 220 4.35 -4.17 -24.10
N LYS A 221 5.00 -3.22 -23.43
CA LYS A 221 6.09 -3.53 -22.48
C LYS A 221 5.55 -3.54 -21.06
N VAL A 222 6.03 -4.49 -20.26
CA VAL A 222 5.62 -4.68 -18.86
C VAL A 222 6.83 -4.58 -17.94
N ILE A 223 6.73 -3.71 -16.94
CA ILE A 223 7.76 -3.55 -15.92
C ILE A 223 7.14 -3.87 -14.57
N VAL A 224 7.61 -4.91 -13.91
CA VAL A 224 7.19 -5.28 -12.56
C VAL A 224 8.17 -4.70 -11.55
N MET A 225 7.68 -3.91 -10.60
CA MET A 225 8.53 -3.32 -9.56
C MET A 225 8.16 -3.86 -8.18
N SER A 226 9.15 -4.24 -7.40
CA SER A 226 8.98 -4.82 -6.07
C SER A 226 10.03 -4.31 -5.08
N ALA A 227 9.67 -4.28 -3.80
CA ALA A 227 10.61 -3.96 -2.72
C ALA A 227 11.24 -5.19 -2.07
N THR A 228 10.72 -6.39 -2.32
CA THR A 228 11.22 -7.64 -1.74
C THR A 228 11.96 -8.51 -2.75
N MET A 229 12.83 -9.38 -2.23
CA MET A 229 13.65 -10.30 -3.03
C MET A 229 12.93 -11.60 -3.44
N ASP A 230 11.65 -11.78 -3.10
CA ASP A 230 10.89 -12.93 -3.57
C ASP A 230 10.50 -12.75 -5.04
N VAL A 231 11.45 -13.10 -5.89
CA VAL A 231 11.39 -12.83 -7.34
C VAL A 231 11.03 -14.07 -8.13
N ASP A 232 11.27 -15.25 -7.56
CA ASP A 232 11.20 -16.51 -8.32
C ASP A 232 9.80 -16.79 -8.86
N SER A 233 8.75 -16.47 -8.08
CA SER A 233 7.37 -16.61 -8.53
C SER A 233 7.05 -15.68 -9.70
N PHE A 234 7.43 -14.41 -9.63
CA PHE A 234 7.23 -13.44 -10.72
C PHE A 234 8.06 -13.78 -11.96
N ARG A 235 9.33 -14.16 -11.77
CA ARG A 235 10.22 -14.53 -12.86
C ARG A 235 9.71 -15.75 -13.61
N LYS A 236 9.28 -16.78 -12.88
CA LYS A 236 8.65 -17.99 -13.46
C LYS A 236 7.36 -17.64 -14.20
N TYR A 237 6.56 -16.75 -13.63
CA TYR A 237 5.30 -16.33 -14.22
C TYR A 237 5.49 -15.59 -15.55
N TYR A 238 6.54 -14.75 -15.69
CA TYR A 238 6.88 -14.02 -16.91
C TYR A 238 8.02 -14.68 -17.69
N ASP A 239 7.96 -16.01 -17.87
CA ASP A 239 8.80 -16.78 -18.78
C ASP A 239 10.32 -16.52 -18.61
N ASN A 240 10.77 -16.41 -17.34
CA ASN A 240 12.15 -16.12 -16.95
C ASN A 240 12.70 -14.77 -17.45
N CYS A 241 11.89 -13.74 -17.47
CA CYS A 241 12.30 -12.39 -17.83
C CYS A 241 13.50 -11.88 -17.01
N PRO A 242 14.27 -10.88 -17.54
CA PRO A 242 15.41 -10.32 -16.82
C PRO A 242 15.01 -9.63 -15.52
N VAL A 243 15.89 -9.73 -14.53
CA VAL A 243 15.74 -9.10 -13.21
C VAL A 243 16.90 -8.14 -12.98
N ILE A 244 16.59 -6.91 -12.62
CA ILE A 244 17.58 -5.92 -12.19
C ILE A 244 17.39 -5.68 -10.69
N TYR A 245 18.48 -5.79 -9.95
CA TYR A 245 18.53 -5.44 -8.54
C TYR A 245 19.11 -4.04 -8.36
N LEU A 246 18.38 -3.18 -7.65
CA LEU A 246 18.85 -1.87 -7.22
C LEU A 246 19.34 -1.99 -5.79
N GLU A 247 20.62 -1.78 -5.59
CA GLU A 247 21.18 -1.64 -4.25
C GLU A 247 20.68 -0.33 -3.63
N GLY A 248 19.92 -0.44 -2.55
CA GLY A 248 19.42 0.73 -1.81
C GLY A 248 20.54 1.39 -1.00
N ARG A 249 20.46 2.71 -0.82
CA ARG A 249 21.22 3.41 0.22
C ARG A 249 20.39 3.37 1.51
N THR A 250 20.49 2.28 2.26
CA THR A 250 19.92 2.22 3.61
C THR A 250 21.02 2.38 4.64
N TYR A 251 20.72 3.14 5.67
CA TYR A 251 21.57 3.20 6.85
C TYR A 251 21.34 1.95 7.71
N PRO A 252 22.34 1.53 8.50
CA PRO A 252 22.19 0.36 9.36
C PRO A 252 21.06 0.58 10.39
N VAL A 253 20.24 -0.45 10.56
CA VAL A 253 19.17 -0.50 11.55
C VAL A 253 19.49 -1.57 12.58
N THR A 254 19.62 -1.18 13.85
CA THR A 254 19.81 -2.12 14.95
C THR A 254 18.47 -2.75 15.32
N ILE A 255 18.41 -4.08 15.36
CA ILE A 255 17.19 -4.82 15.69
C ILE A 255 17.24 -5.30 17.15
N TYR A 256 16.24 -4.90 17.93
CA TYR A 256 16.04 -5.37 19.29
C TYR A 256 14.79 -6.24 19.35
N HIS A 257 14.86 -7.35 20.08
CA HIS A 257 13.74 -8.24 20.36
C HIS A 257 13.37 -8.19 21.83
N SER A 258 12.10 -8.27 22.14
CA SER A 258 11.65 -8.50 23.52
C SER A 258 12.20 -9.83 24.03
N LYS A 259 12.53 -9.90 25.32
CA LYS A 259 12.93 -11.14 25.99
C LYS A 259 11.74 -12.05 26.29
N ILE A 260 10.56 -11.46 26.46
CA ILE A 260 9.33 -12.16 26.83
C ILE A 260 8.25 -11.88 25.79
N LYS A 261 7.28 -12.77 25.71
CA LYS A 261 6.05 -12.54 24.95
C LYS A 261 5.16 -11.60 25.74
N HIS A 262 4.60 -10.59 25.07
CA HIS A 262 3.64 -9.66 25.66
C HIS A 262 2.22 -10.13 25.31
N GLU A 263 1.36 -10.25 26.31
CA GLU A 263 -0.07 -10.52 26.09
C GLU A 263 -0.77 -9.26 25.59
N ASP A 264 -0.45 -8.11 26.20
CA ASP A 264 -0.92 -6.79 25.78
C ASP A 264 0.20 -6.04 25.05
N TYR A 265 0.22 -6.14 23.73
CA TYR A 265 1.20 -5.45 22.89
C TYR A 265 0.95 -3.94 22.80
N GLN A 266 -0.29 -3.45 23.05
CA GLN A 266 -0.59 -2.03 23.04
C GLN A 266 0.03 -1.36 24.28
N TYR A 267 -0.12 -1.96 25.44
CA TYR A 267 0.53 -1.51 26.65
C TYR A 267 2.06 -1.58 26.53
N ALA A 268 2.59 -2.66 26.00
CA ALA A 268 4.03 -2.80 25.75
C ALA A 268 4.56 -1.71 24.79
N ALA A 269 3.78 -1.34 23.76
CA ALA A 269 4.13 -0.26 22.84
C ALA A 269 4.18 1.08 23.56
N ILE A 270 3.19 1.40 24.41
CA ILE A 270 3.15 2.65 25.18
C ILE A 270 4.36 2.72 26.13
N CYS A 271 4.66 1.65 26.86
CA CYS A 271 5.83 1.60 27.76
C CYS A 271 7.14 1.84 26.97
N THR A 272 7.28 1.19 25.81
CA THR A 272 8.47 1.33 24.96
C THR A 272 8.60 2.76 24.41
N ILE A 273 7.50 3.40 24.02
CA ILE A 273 7.47 4.80 23.57
C ILE A 273 8.03 5.71 24.66
N PHE A 274 7.52 5.63 25.87
CA PHE A 274 7.97 6.53 26.96
C PHE A 274 9.37 6.20 27.43
N GLN A 275 9.77 4.93 27.45
CA GLN A 275 11.14 4.54 27.75
C GLN A 275 12.13 5.12 26.74
N LEU A 276 11.82 5.05 25.44
CA LEU A 276 12.64 5.66 24.40
C LEU A 276 12.56 7.18 24.42
N HIS A 277 11.42 7.74 24.76
CA HIS A 277 11.24 9.18 24.83
C HIS A 277 12.18 9.85 25.85
N THR A 278 12.45 9.20 26.97
CA THR A 278 13.34 9.68 28.03
C THR A 278 14.83 9.43 27.73
N THR A 279 15.14 8.45 26.89
CA THR A 279 16.53 7.98 26.67
C THR A 279 17.13 8.42 25.33
N THR A 280 16.33 8.99 24.43
CA THR A 280 16.77 9.33 23.06
C THR A 280 16.63 10.82 22.76
N PRO A 281 17.41 11.37 21.79
CA PRO A 281 17.35 12.78 21.41
C PRO A 281 15.95 13.23 20.97
N ALA A 282 15.56 14.45 21.31
CA ALA A 282 14.22 15.00 21.07
C ALA A 282 13.82 15.12 19.58
N ASN A 283 14.80 15.31 18.71
CA ASN A 283 14.62 15.50 17.26
C ASN A 283 14.53 14.20 16.46
N GLU A 284 14.44 13.05 17.11
CA GLU A 284 14.35 11.74 16.49
C GLU A 284 12.94 11.18 16.64
N ASP A 285 12.24 11.04 15.51
CA ASP A 285 10.83 10.67 15.44
C ASP A 285 10.61 9.15 15.52
N PHE A 286 9.44 8.76 16.01
CA PHE A 286 9.03 7.36 16.20
C PHE A 286 7.94 6.94 15.21
N LEU A 287 8.01 5.69 14.76
CA LEU A 287 6.94 5.02 14.01
C LEU A 287 6.53 3.76 14.76
N VAL A 288 5.26 3.67 15.10
CA VAL A 288 4.67 2.55 15.84
C VAL A 288 3.67 1.83 14.95
N PHE A 289 3.83 0.53 14.77
CA PHE A 289 2.90 -0.29 14.01
C PHE A 289 1.82 -0.90 14.91
N LEU A 290 0.55 -0.62 14.56
CA LEU A 290 -0.66 -1.11 15.22
C LEU A 290 -1.60 -1.74 14.19
N THR A 291 -2.66 -2.41 14.63
CA THR A 291 -3.50 -3.23 13.74
C THR A 291 -4.63 -2.47 13.07
N GLY A 292 -5.14 -1.39 13.68
CA GLY A 292 -6.31 -0.68 13.15
C GLY A 292 -6.59 0.65 13.80
N GLN A 293 -7.64 1.32 13.30
CA GLN A 293 -8.06 2.65 13.74
C GLN A 293 -8.33 2.71 15.25
N GLU A 294 -9.14 1.78 15.77
CA GLU A 294 -9.55 1.74 17.18
C GLU A 294 -8.34 1.70 18.13
N GLU A 295 -7.37 0.83 17.81
CA GLU A 295 -6.13 0.73 18.59
C GLU A 295 -5.29 2.01 18.51
N ILE A 296 -5.18 2.59 17.29
CA ILE A 296 -4.44 3.84 17.07
C ILE A 296 -5.06 4.97 17.90
N GLU A 297 -6.38 5.11 17.90
CA GLU A 297 -7.08 6.16 18.64
C GLU A 297 -6.98 5.95 20.16
N THR A 298 -7.07 4.70 20.62
CA THR A 298 -6.88 4.34 22.03
C THR A 298 -5.46 4.65 22.49
N VAL A 299 -4.46 4.14 21.78
CA VAL A 299 -3.04 4.40 22.11
C VAL A 299 -2.71 5.88 22.01
N MET A 300 -3.23 6.61 21.04
CA MET A 300 -3.07 8.06 20.91
C MET A 300 -3.62 8.80 22.13
N THR A 301 -4.79 8.42 22.61
CA THR A 301 -5.43 9.02 23.80
C THR A 301 -4.58 8.79 25.03
N ASN A 302 -4.12 7.55 25.24
CA ASN A 302 -3.28 7.18 26.37
C ASN A 302 -1.92 7.93 26.34
N ILE A 303 -1.26 8.02 25.17
CA ILE A 303 -0.01 8.78 25.03
C ILE A 303 -0.23 10.24 25.37
N LYS A 304 -1.29 10.88 24.88
CA LYS A 304 -1.60 12.28 25.16
C LYS A 304 -1.87 12.54 26.64
N GLN A 305 -2.49 11.59 27.33
CA GLN A 305 -2.75 11.69 28.77
C GLN A 305 -1.44 11.58 29.58
N ILE A 306 -0.63 10.57 29.32
CA ILE A 306 0.63 10.33 30.02
C ILE A 306 1.63 11.47 29.73
N ALA A 307 1.67 11.98 28.49
CA ALA A 307 2.57 13.07 28.11
C ALA A 307 2.32 14.38 28.88
N LYS A 308 1.13 14.60 29.45
CA LYS A 308 0.85 15.77 30.32
C LYS A 308 1.58 15.70 31.66
N GLU A 309 1.87 14.49 32.13
CA GLU A 309 2.52 14.23 33.42
C GLU A 309 4.01 13.91 33.27
N THR A 310 4.49 13.75 32.03
CA THR A 310 5.87 13.35 31.74
C THR A 310 6.73 14.58 31.47
N VAL A 311 7.87 14.68 32.17
CA VAL A 311 8.88 15.73 31.91
C VAL A 311 9.69 15.30 30.67
N GLY A 312 9.81 16.19 29.70
CA GLY A 312 10.58 15.93 28.48
C GLY A 312 10.15 16.79 27.27
N PRO A 313 10.66 16.50 26.09
CA PRO A 313 10.24 17.16 24.85
C PRO A 313 8.74 17.07 24.63
N GLN A 314 8.12 18.06 24.00
CA GLN A 314 6.72 17.96 23.64
C GLN A 314 6.47 16.82 22.65
N ILE A 315 5.38 16.08 22.85
CA ILE A 315 4.99 14.96 21.99
C ILE A 315 3.88 15.40 21.04
N ARG A 316 4.09 15.16 19.75
CA ARG A 316 3.09 15.29 18.70
C ARG A 316 2.72 13.91 18.17
N VAL A 317 1.52 13.43 18.47
CA VAL A 317 1.03 12.14 17.96
C VAL A 317 0.29 12.35 16.64
N CYS A 318 0.68 11.60 15.61
CA CYS A 318 0.12 11.64 14.26
C CYS A 318 -0.43 10.25 13.89
N PRO A 319 -1.76 10.08 13.77
CA PRO A 319 -2.33 8.82 13.31
C PRO A 319 -2.17 8.66 11.79
N LEU A 320 -2.00 7.40 11.32
CA LEU A 320 -1.89 7.07 9.90
C LEU A 320 -2.57 5.71 9.60
N TYR A 321 -3.79 5.75 9.05
CA TYR A 321 -4.57 4.59 8.62
C TYR A 321 -5.43 4.92 7.40
N ALA A 322 -5.89 3.92 6.67
CA ALA A 322 -6.53 4.09 5.36
C ALA A 322 -7.82 4.95 5.40
N GLY A 323 -8.64 4.80 6.44
CA GLY A 323 -9.90 5.57 6.61
C GLY A 323 -9.70 7.01 7.08
N LEU A 324 -8.46 7.44 7.40
CA LEU A 324 -8.21 8.80 7.84
C LEU A 324 -8.35 9.79 6.66
N PRO A 325 -9.02 10.95 6.83
CA PRO A 325 -9.08 11.97 5.79
C PRO A 325 -7.69 12.39 5.29
N ALA A 326 -7.54 12.58 3.97
CA ALA A 326 -6.25 12.86 3.33
C ALA A 326 -5.51 14.06 3.96
N ALA A 327 -6.22 15.12 4.31
CA ALA A 327 -5.65 16.29 4.98
C ALA A 327 -4.99 15.98 6.34
N LYS A 328 -5.54 15.01 7.09
CA LYS A 328 -4.97 14.55 8.36
C LYS A 328 -3.81 13.59 8.12
N GLN A 329 -3.88 12.73 7.11
CA GLN A 329 -2.76 11.86 6.72
C GLN A 329 -1.51 12.69 6.39
N LEU A 330 -1.67 13.80 5.66
CA LEU A 330 -0.56 14.68 5.26
C LEU A 330 0.22 15.32 6.43
N LEU A 331 -0.36 15.37 7.62
CA LEU A 331 0.34 15.90 8.81
C LEU A 331 1.58 15.07 9.17
N VAL A 332 1.63 13.81 8.78
CA VAL A 332 2.76 12.91 9.05
C VAL A 332 4.02 13.36 8.30
N TRP A 333 3.88 13.99 7.12
CA TRP A 333 4.99 14.50 6.31
C TRP A 333 5.48 15.90 6.73
N LYS A 334 4.72 16.60 7.54
CA LYS A 334 5.16 17.91 8.03
C LYS A 334 6.37 17.74 8.93
N LYS A 335 7.36 18.61 8.72
CA LYS A 335 8.57 18.68 9.55
C LYS A 335 8.21 18.93 11.02
N THR A 336 8.90 18.25 11.90
CA THR A 336 8.69 18.40 13.34
C THR A 336 9.39 19.67 13.82
N PRO A 337 8.72 20.57 14.58
CA PRO A 337 9.38 21.74 15.17
C PRO A 337 10.51 21.34 16.12
N PRO A 338 11.56 22.16 16.24
CA PRO A 338 12.62 21.92 17.22
C PRO A 338 12.07 21.78 18.66
N GLY A 339 12.61 20.85 19.43
CA GLY A 339 12.17 20.59 20.81
C GLY A 339 10.89 19.76 20.94
N MET A 340 10.34 19.29 19.82
CA MET A 340 9.16 18.43 19.79
C MET A 340 9.53 17.08 19.16
N ARG A 341 8.89 16.01 19.63
CA ARG A 341 9.00 14.65 19.04
C ARG A 341 7.72 14.26 18.36
N LYS A 342 7.79 13.82 17.11
CA LYS A 342 6.67 13.25 16.39
C LYS A 342 6.61 11.73 16.64
N ILE A 343 5.45 11.24 17.01
CA ILE A 343 5.14 9.81 17.13
C ILE A 343 4.06 9.48 16.11
N VAL A 344 4.40 8.69 15.11
CA VAL A 344 3.47 8.24 14.09
C VAL A 344 2.91 6.89 14.51
N LEU A 345 1.59 6.81 14.73
CA LEU A 345 0.88 5.57 15.00
C LEU A 345 0.25 5.10 13.70
N ALA A 346 0.71 3.99 13.15
CA ALA A 346 0.32 3.58 11.80
C ALA A 346 -0.12 2.11 11.74
N THR A 347 -1.02 1.82 10.80
CA THR A 347 -1.26 0.46 10.33
C THR A 347 -0.18 0.06 9.32
N ASN A 348 -0.32 -1.10 8.70
CA ASN A 348 0.54 -1.57 7.61
C ASN A 348 0.59 -0.61 6.39
N ILE A 349 -0.18 0.46 6.35
CA ILE A 349 -0.06 1.53 5.35
C ILE A 349 1.35 2.15 5.34
N ALA A 350 2.03 2.15 6.48
CA ALA A 350 3.39 2.65 6.61
C ALA A 350 4.48 1.61 6.30
N GLU A 351 4.13 0.35 5.96
CA GLU A 351 5.10 -0.70 5.59
C GLU A 351 5.69 -0.50 4.20
N ALA A 352 4.87 -0.01 3.24
CA ALA A 352 5.22 0.15 1.83
C ALA A 352 4.85 1.55 1.33
N SER A 353 5.21 1.89 0.11
CA SER A 353 4.75 3.02 -0.71
C SER A 353 4.93 4.44 -0.14
N VAL A 354 5.22 4.60 1.15
CA VAL A 354 5.24 5.90 1.83
C VAL A 354 6.54 6.11 2.57
N THR A 355 7.28 7.18 2.23
CA THR A 355 8.47 7.59 2.98
C THR A 355 8.09 8.67 3.98
N ILE A 356 8.14 8.35 5.28
CA ILE A 356 7.97 9.32 6.35
C ILE A 356 9.36 9.86 6.71
N PRO A 357 9.59 11.18 6.63
CA PRO A 357 10.89 11.75 6.95
C PRO A 357 11.19 11.66 8.46
N GLU A 358 12.48 11.63 8.80
CA GLU A 358 13.01 11.78 10.15
C GLU A 358 12.70 10.63 11.13
N ILE A 359 12.10 9.50 10.66
CA ILE A 359 11.90 8.32 11.51
C ILE A 359 13.24 7.66 11.82
N ARG A 360 13.55 7.54 13.11
CA ARG A 360 14.77 6.91 13.64
C ARG A 360 14.47 5.64 14.42
N TYR A 361 13.31 5.56 15.03
CA TYR A 361 12.90 4.43 15.86
C TYR A 361 11.60 3.85 15.36
N VAL A 362 11.61 2.54 15.16
CA VAL A 362 10.42 1.76 14.81
C VAL A 362 10.06 0.89 15.99
N ILE A 363 8.82 0.94 16.42
CA ILE A 363 8.23 0.05 17.43
C ILE A 363 7.26 -0.88 16.68
N ASP A 364 7.62 -2.16 16.61
CA ASP A 364 6.88 -3.17 15.87
C ASP A 364 6.17 -4.13 16.83
N THR A 365 4.84 -4.02 16.91
CA THR A 365 4.01 -4.93 17.72
C THR A 365 4.00 -6.35 17.17
N GLY A 366 4.40 -6.55 15.91
CA GLY A 366 4.50 -7.86 15.28
C GLY A 366 3.17 -8.45 14.84
N VAL A 367 2.10 -7.69 14.86
CA VAL A 367 0.76 -8.14 14.47
C VAL A 367 0.17 -7.27 13.36
N VAL A 368 -0.80 -7.84 12.66
CA VAL A 368 -1.55 -7.19 11.57
C VAL A 368 -2.98 -7.73 11.54
N LYS A 369 -3.95 -6.90 11.13
CA LYS A 369 -5.30 -7.38 10.79
C LYS A 369 -5.29 -7.96 9.39
N GLU A 370 -5.62 -9.24 9.27
CA GLU A 370 -5.79 -9.91 7.98
C GLU A 370 -7.27 -10.24 7.74
N ARG A 371 -7.70 -9.97 6.51
CA ARG A 371 -9.01 -10.37 6.02
C ARG A 371 -8.94 -11.80 5.51
N THR A 372 -9.84 -12.66 5.97
CA THR A 372 -9.96 -14.04 5.53
C THR A 372 -11.41 -14.35 5.17
N TRP A 373 -11.59 -15.17 4.15
CA TRP A 373 -12.89 -15.65 3.71
C TRP A 373 -13.11 -17.10 4.15
N CYS A 374 -14.24 -17.39 4.73
CA CYS A 374 -14.66 -18.74 5.05
C CYS A 374 -15.70 -19.20 4.04
N THR A 375 -15.33 -20.08 3.12
CA THR A 375 -16.22 -20.61 2.07
C THR A 375 -17.43 -21.35 2.66
N ARG A 376 -17.25 -22.04 3.80
CA ARG A 376 -18.32 -22.79 4.47
C ARG A 376 -19.43 -21.92 5.04
N THR A 377 -19.08 -20.74 5.57
CA THR A 377 -20.06 -19.82 6.20
C THR A 377 -20.44 -18.66 5.30
N GLY A 378 -19.75 -18.44 4.18
CA GLY A 378 -19.94 -17.27 3.34
C GLY A 378 -19.63 -15.95 4.04
N ALA A 379 -18.82 -15.97 5.10
CA ALA A 379 -18.52 -14.81 5.91
C ALA A 379 -17.04 -14.38 5.79
N GLU A 380 -16.84 -13.07 5.79
CA GLU A 380 -15.51 -12.47 5.98
C GLU A 380 -15.19 -12.36 7.45
N ARG A 381 -13.96 -12.66 7.80
CA ARG A 381 -13.42 -12.47 9.13
C ARG A 381 -12.19 -11.58 9.07
N LEU A 382 -12.16 -10.57 9.91
CA LEU A 382 -10.98 -9.74 10.13
C LEU A 382 -10.31 -10.19 11.44
N SER A 383 -9.14 -10.81 11.34
CA SER A 383 -8.43 -11.39 12.48
C SER A 383 -7.08 -10.73 12.68
N VAL A 384 -6.69 -10.55 13.94
CA VAL A 384 -5.33 -10.12 14.29
C VAL A 384 -4.44 -11.35 14.27
N VAL A 385 -3.41 -11.30 13.42
CA VAL A 385 -2.45 -12.40 13.21
C VAL A 385 -1.02 -11.88 13.27
N PRO A 386 -0.02 -12.75 13.55
CA PRO A 386 1.38 -12.37 13.44
C PRO A 386 1.73 -11.94 12.02
N CYS A 387 2.42 -10.82 11.85
CA CYS A 387 2.94 -10.38 10.55
C CYS A 387 4.07 -11.31 10.09
N SER A 388 4.32 -11.37 8.77
CA SER A 388 5.40 -12.19 8.20
C SER A 388 6.80 -11.66 8.55
N GLN A 389 7.83 -12.47 8.33
CA GLN A 389 9.23 -12.04 8.48
C GLN A 389 9.56 -10.91 7.50
N ALA A 390 9.10 -11.01 6.25
CA ALA A 390 9.28 -9.98 5.22
C ALA A 390 8.65 -8.65 5.63
N ALA A 391 7.41 -8.65 6.15
CA ALA A 391 6.76 -7.46 6.67
C ALA A 391 7.52 -6.86 7.87
N SER A 392 8.01 -7.70 8.78
CA SER A 392 8.84 -7.27 9.92
C SER A 392 10.14 -6.58 9.46
N TRP A 393 10.76 -7.06 8.40
CA TRP A 393 11.94 -6.41 7.81
C TRP A 393 11.60 -5.10 7.13
N GLN A 394 10.48 -5.02 6.40
CA GLN A 394 10.00 -3.77 5.80
C GLN A 394 9.70 -2.70 6.86
N ARG A 395 9.06 -3.09 7.98
CA ARG A 395 8.82 -2.20 9.13
C ARG A 395 10.13 -1.67 9.69
N ALA A 396 11.09 -2.56 9.96
CA ALA A 396 12.40 -2.17 10.49
C ALA A 396 13.14 -1.22 9.55
N GLY A 397 13.10 -1.47 8.24
CA GLY A 397 13.74 -0.63 7.22
C GLY A 397 13.23 0.82 7.19
N ARG A 398 12.09 1.12 7.83
CA ARG A 398 11.60 2.49 7.97
C ARG A 398 12.51 3.37 8.85
N ALA A 399 13.25 2.78 9.79
CA ALA A 399 14.18 3.50 10.65
C ALA A 399 15.49 3.91 9.96
N GLY A 400 15.90 3.20 8.90
CA GLY A 400 17.20 3.39 8.23
C GLY A 400 17.18 4.26 6.98
N ARG A 401 16.24 5.17 6.79
CA ARG A 401 16.10 5.93 5.53
C ARG A 401 16.93 7.18 5.44
N THR A 402 17.00 7.95 6.50
CA THR A 402 17.68 9.24 6.53
C THR A 402 18.99 9.18 7.29
N ALA A 403 19.12 8.25 8.22
CA ALA A 403 20.33 8.04 9.03
C ALA A 403 20.21 6.69 9.77
N PRO A 404 21.26 6.22 10.49
CA PRO A 404 21.21 5.00 11.31
C PRO A 404 20.08 5.05 12.32
N GLY A 405 19.34 3.95 12.49
CA GLY A 405 18.18 3.88 13.36
C GLY A 405 18.08 2.56 14.13
N ALA A 406 16.96 2.37 14.82
CA ALA A 406 16.71 1.14 15.56
C ALA A 406 15.24 0.67 15.42
N SER A 407 15.04 -0.63 15.46
CA SER A 407 13.72 -1.25 15.46
C SER A 407 13.55 -2.13 16.71
N TYR A 408 12.51 -1.83 17.47
CA TYR A 408 12.14 -2.52 18.70
C TYR A 408 10.96 -3.43 18.42
N ARG A 409 11.24 -4.73 18.31
CA ARG A 409 10.25 -5.78 18.10
C ARG A 409 9.68 -6.23 19.44
N LEU A 410 8.39 -6.03 19.67
CA LEU A 410 7.69 -6.40 20.90
C LEU A 410 7.35 -7.89 20.98
N TYR A 411 8.15 -8.71 20.35
CA TYR A 411 8.07 -10.18 20.30
C TYR A 411 9.46 -10.80 20.32
N THR A 412 9.53 -12.05 20.70
CA THR A 412 10.82 -12.74 20.89
C THR A 412 11.51 -13.09 19.57
N ALA A 413 12.81 -13.30 19.61
CA ALA A 413 13.55 -13.79 18.44
C ALA A 413 13.09 -15.19 18.00
N THR A 414 12.62 -16.01 18.95
CA THR A 414 12.05 -17.33 18.67
C THR A 414 10.73 -17.19 17.93
N ASP A 415 9.82 -16.32 18.42
CA ASP A 415 8.56 -16.04 17.72
C ASP A 415 8.80 -15.56 16.30
N PHE A 416 9.80 -14.67 16.09
CA PHE A 416 10.16 -14.21 14.76
C PHE A 416 10.52 -15.34 13.81
N LYS A 417 11.35 -16.30 14.26
CA LYS A 417 11.77 -17.43 13.44
C LYS A 417 10.62 -18.37 13.05
N CYS A 418 9.60 -18.47 13.90
CA CYS A 418 8.41 -19.30 13.66
C CYS A 418 7.38 -18.66 12.71
N ARG A 419 7.55 -17.38 12.35
CA ARG A 419 6.62 -16.67 11.46
C ARG A 419 6.77 -17.14 10.01
N ARG A 420 5.69 -16.98 9.23
CA ARG A 420 5.74 -17.18 7.78
C ARG A 420 6.81 -16.25 7.19
N GLN A 421 7.52 -16.70 6.15
CA GLN A 421 8.52 -15.89 5.46
C GLN A 421 7.86 -14.70 4.75
N HIS A 422 6.77 -14.95 4.00
CA HIS A 422 6.03 -13.94 3.23
C HIS A 422 4.55 -13.91 3.64
N ASN A 423 3.86 -12.82 3.31
CA ASN A 423 2.42 -12.72 3.48
C ASN A 423 1.73 -13.66 2.49
N LEU A 424 0.60 -14.24 2.88
CA LEU A 424 -0.25 -14.96 1.93
C LEU A 424 -0.88 -13.97 0.96
N PRO A 425 -0.83 -14.21 -0.37
CA PRO A 425 -1.53 -13.41 -1.34
C PRO A 425 -3.02 -13.29 -1.02
N GLU A 426 -3.59 -12.12 -1.26
CA GLU A 426 -5.03 -11.90 -0.99
C GLU A 426 -5.91 -12.83 -1.83
N ILE A 427 -5.48 -13.17 -3.04
CA ILE A 427 -6.23 -14.04 -3.96
C ILE A 427 -6.55 -15.43 -3.36
N VAL A 428 -5.75 -15.93 -2.42
CA VAL A 428 -5.98 -17.24 -1.78
C VAL A 428 -6.78 -17.16 -0.47
N ARG A 429 -7.02 -15.94 0.06
CA ARG A 429 -7.65 -15.77 1.38
C ARG A 429 -8.85 -14.82 1.41
N CYS A 430 -9.05 -14.00 0.38
CA CYS A 430 -10.15 -13.03 0.28
C CYS A 430 -11.31 -13.56 -0.58
N PRO A 431 -12.53 -12.99 -0.46
CA PRO A 431 -13.64 -13.34 -1.33
C PRO A 431 -13.36 -12.89 -2.78
N LEU A 432 -13.74 -13.72 -3.74
CA LEU A 432 -13.43 -13.52 -5.15
C LEU A 432 -14.64 -13.06 -5.99
N THR A 433 -15.79 -12.77 -5.38
CA THR A 433 -17.05 -12.46 -6.09
C THR A 433 -16.89 -11.31 -7.08
N SER A 434 -16.30 -10.18 -6.65
CA SER A 434 -16.05 -9.03 -7.52
C SER A 434 -15.05 -9.34 -8.63
N THR A 435 -14.03 -10.14 -8.33
CA THR A 435 -12.99 -10.57 -9.27
C THR A 435 -13.57 -11.48 -10.34
N VAL A 436 -14.33 -12.50 -9.94
CA VAL A 436 -14.98 -13.44 -10.86
C VAL A 436 -15.97 -12.71 -11.78
N LEU A 437 -16.79 -11.80 -11.22
CA LEU A 437 -17.70 -10.97 -12.02
C LEU A 437 -16.94 -10.15 -13.08
N MET A 438 -15.83 -9.53 -12.69
CA MET A 438 -15.01 -8.71 -13.58
C MET A 438 -14.35 -9.58 -14.69
N LEU A 439 -13.81 -10.76 -14.36
CA LEU A 439 -13.21 -11.67 -15.34
C LEU A 439 -14.25 -12.11 -16.39
N ILE A 440 -15.46 -12.47 -15.95
CA ILE A 440 -16.56 -12.81 -16.86
C ILE A 440 -16.93 -11.59 -17.72
N ALA A 441 -16.91 -10.37 -17.15
CA ALA A 441 -17.19 -9.13 -17.88
C ALA A 441 -16.15 -8.82 -18.97
N THR A 442 -14.92 -9.25 -18.78
CA THR A 442 -13.84 -9.13 -19.79
C THR A 442 -13.81 -10.32 -20.77
N GLY A 443 -14.74 -11.27 -20.66
CA GLY A 443 -14.79 -12.46 -21.50
C GLY A 443 -13.75 -13.53 -21.12
N LEU A 444 -13.18 -13.46 -19.94
CA LEU A 444 -12.17 -14.38 -19.43
C LEU A 444 -12.83 -15.43 -18.52
N ASP A 445 -12.40 -16.68 -18.64
CA ASP A 445 -12.85 -17.76 -17.78
C ASP A 445 -12.10 -17.72 -16.43
N PRO A 446 -12.80 -17.53 -15.30
CA PRO A 446 -12.17 -17.50 -13.98
C PRO A 446 -11.43 -18.78 -13.57
N ALA A 447 -11.84 -19.94 -14.13
CA ALA A 447 -11.24 -21.24 -13.78
C ALA A 447 -9.87 -21.45 -14.45
N THR A 448 -9.68 -20.89 -15.63
CA THR A 448 -8.45 -21.05 -16.44
C THR A 448 -7.61 -19.79 -16.51
N PHE A 449 -8.04 -18.71 -15.85
CA PHE A 449 -7.35 -17.43 -15.85
C PHE A 449 -5.94 -17.56 -15.25
N PRO A 450 -4.88 -17.05 -15.92
CA PRO A 450 -3.51 -17.22 -15.48
C PRO A 450 -3.19 -16.34 -14.29
N LEU A 451 -3.33 -16.85 -13.08
CA LEU A 451 -2.89 -16.23 -11.83
C LEU A 451 -1.49 -16.73 -11.44
N ILE A 452 -0.75 -15.94 -10.69
CA ILE A 452 0.55 -16.34 -10.12
C ILE A 452 0.34 -17.48 -9.10
N ASP A 453 -0.60 -17.26 -8.16
CA ASP A 453 -1.04 -18.27 -7.23
C ASP A 453 -2.49 -18.63 -7.51
N THR A 454 -2.78 -19.93 -7.58
CA THR A 454 -4.13 -20.42 -7.84
C THR A 454 -4.96 -20.35 -6.56
N PRO A 455 -6.10 -19.66 -6.55
CA PRO A 455 -7.01 -19.67 -5.41
C PRO A 455 -7.64 -21.06 -5.20
N PRO A 456 -8.12 -21.37 -3.99
CA PRO A 456 -8.87 -22.58 -3.73
C PRO A 456 -10.07 -22.71 -4.71
N LYS A 457 -10.26 -23.88 -5.29
CA LYS A 457 -11.38 -24.13 -6.22
C LYS A 457 -12.74 -23.80 -5.60
N ASP A 458 -12.90 -24.11 -4.32
CA ASP A 458 -14.12 -23.81 -3.56
C ASP A 458 -14.39 -22.30 -3.47
N SER A 459 -13.35 -21.46 -3.49
CA SER A 459 -13.52 -19.99 -3.46
C SER A 459 -14.07 -19.46 -4.78
N ILE A 460 -13.64 -20.01 -5.92
CA ILE A 460 -14.17 -19.66 -7.24
C ILE A 460 -15.61 -20.16 -7.36
N HIS A 461 -15.87 -21.41 -6.97
CA HIS A 461 -17.21 -22.00 -7.01
C HIS A 461 -18.20 -21.22 -6.13
N ALA A 462 -17.82 -20.89 -4.90
CA ALA A 462 -18.65 -20.07 -4.00
C ALA A 462 -18.93 -18.67 -4.59
N ALA A 463 -17.97 -18.07 -5.28
CA ALA A 463 -18.18 -16.79 -5.97
C ALA A 463 -19.14 -16.91 -7.13
N LEU A 464 -19.06 -17.98 -7.95
CA LEU A 464 -19.98 -18.23 -9.06
C LEU A 464 -21.41 -18.51 -8.57
N LEU A 465 -21.56 -19.34 -7.53
CA LEU A 465 -22.85 -19.63 -6.90
C LEU A 465 -23.52 -18.33 -6.42
N LEU A 466 -22.78 -17.51 -5.69
CA LEU A 466 -23.28 -16.21 -5.20
C LEU A 466 -23.66 -15.27 -6.36
N LEU A 467 -22.87 -15.20 -7.42
CA LEU A 467 -23.20 -14.37 -8.60
C LEU A 467 -24.46 -14.84 -9.31
N LYS A 468 -24.71 -16.16 -9.34
CA LYS A 468 -25.96 -16.74 -9.85
C LYS A 468 -27.14 -16.38 -8.96
N GLU A 469 -27.02 -16.53 -7.63
CA GLU A 469 -28.06 -16.13 -6.67
C GLU A 469 -28.39 -14.64 -6.76
N LEU A 470 -27.40 -13.81 -7.00
CA LEU A 470 -27.57 -12.39 -7.28
C LEU A 470 -28.23 -12.12 -8.63
N GLY A 471 -28.33 -13.12 -9.52
CA GLY A 471 -28.82 -12.95 -10.88
C GLY A 471 -27.83 -12.22 -11.80
N ALA A 472 -26.55 -12.16 -11.43
CA ALA A 472 -25.51 -11.52 -12.22
C ALA A 472 -25.03 -12.38 -13.39
N VAL A 473 -25.07 -13.71 -13.24
CA VAL A 473 -24.75 -14.70 -14.27
C VAL A 473 -25.91 -15.68 -14.47
N ASP A 474 -25.98 -16.29 -15.63
CA ASP A 474 -27.05 -17.21 -16.01
C ASP A 474 -26.86 -18.61 -15.43
N ASN A 475 -25.63 -19.12 -15.43
CA ASN A 475 -25.28 -20.44 -14.89
C ASN A 475 -23.86 -20.46 -14.30
N GLU A 476 -23.49 -21.58 -13.67
CA GLU A 476 -22.20 -21.75 -12.99
C GLU A 476 -21.15 -22.40 -13.89
N SER A 477 -21.56 -23.29 -14.79
CA SER A 477 -20.62 -24.11 -15.58
C SER A 477 -20.05 -23.37 -16.79
N ASN A 478 -20.84 -22.47 -17.40
CA ASN A 478 -20.40 -21.57 -18.47
C ASN A 478 -21.03 -20.20 -18.24
N PRO A 479 -20.53 -19.44 -17.28
CA PRO A 479 -21.19 -18.23 -16.81
C PRO A 479 -21.16 -17.12 -17.86
N LYS A 480 -22.33 -16.60 -18.21
CA LYS A 480 -22.50 -15.41 -19.04
C LYS A 480 -23.18 -14.31 -18.24
N LEU A 481 -22.78 -13.08 -18.48
CA LEU A 481 -23.39 -11.94 -17.80
C LEU A 481 -24.84 -11.75 -18.24
N THR A 482 -25.72 -11.61 -17.27
CA THR A 482 -27.08 -11.11 -17.48
C THR A 482 -27.09 -9.59 -17.69
N VAL A 483 -28.26 -9.02 -18.01
CA VAL A 483 -28.44 -7.56 -18.06
C VAL A 483 -28.11 -6.93 -16.70
N LEU A 484 -28.52 -7.57 -15.60
CA LEU A 484 -28.20 -7.15 -14.24
C LEU A 484 -26.69 -7.26 -13.98
N GLY A 485 -26.05 -8.36 -14.35
CA GLY A 485 -24.61 -8.56 -14.22
C GLY A 485 -23.80 -7.43 -14.88
N LYS A 486 -24.19 -7.01 -16.10
CA LYS A 486 -23.57 -5.86 -16.77
C LYS A 486 -23.73 -4.55 -15.97
N LYS A 487 -24.89 -4.32 -15.36
CA LYS A 487 -25.09 -3.17 -14.49
C LYS A 487 -24.23 -3.24 -13.24
N LEU A 488 -24.12 -4.43 -12.61
CA LEU A 488 -23.32 -4.63 -11.40
C LEU A 488 -21.82 -4.36 -11.65
N THR A 489 -21.27 -4.70 -12.81
CA THR A 489 -19.86 -4.42 -13.14
C THR A 489 -19.54 -2.93 -13.24
N ALA A 490 -20.53 -2.07 -13.49
CA ALA A 490 -20.33 -0.63 -13.53
C ALA A 490 -20.07 -0.01 -12.15
N PHE A 491 -20.51 -0.67 -11.07
CA PHE A 491 -20.32 -0.17 -9.71
C PHE A 491 -18.95 -0.59 -9.15
N PRO A 492 -18.21 0.36 -8.52
CA PRO A 492 -16.91 0.06 -7.89
C PRO A 492 -17.04 -0.49 -6.46
N ILE A 493 -18.05 -1.29 -6.19
CA ILE A 493 -18.38 -1.86 -4.88
C ILE A 493 -18.66 -3.36 -5.04
N ASP A 494 -18.74 -4.07 -3.91
CA ASP A 494 -19.11 -5.49 -3.92
C ASP A 494 -20.45 -5.72 -4.62
N PRO A 495 -20.60 -6.76 -5.46
CA PRO A 495 -21.83 -7.05 -6.20
C PRO A 495 -23.09 -7.16 -5.33
N LYS A 496 -22.98 -7.61 -4.07
CA LYS A 496 -24.11 -7.63 -3.13
C LYS A 496 -24.66 -6.24 -2.88
N TYR A 497 -23.78 -5.28 -2.58
CA TYR A 497 -24.16 -3.89 -2.31
C TYR A 497 -24.60 -3.16 -3.57
N ALA A 498 -23.96 -3.45 -4.70
CA ALA A 498 -24.39 -2.91 -6.00
C ALA A 498 -25.81 -3.35 -6.33
N LYS A 499 -26.19 -4.61 -6.06
CA LYS A 499 -27.57 -5.09 -6.24
C LYS A 499 -28.54 -4.38 -5.31
N ILE A 500 -28.19 -4.20 -4.03
CA ILE A 500 -29.02 -3.47 -3.05
C ILE A 500 -29.29 -2.05 -3.56
N LEU A 501 -28.24 -1.33 -4.02
CA LEU A 501 -28.38 0.01 -4.58
C LEU A 501 -29.28 0.05 -5.83
N LEU A 502 -29.18 -0.94 -6.70
CA LEU A 502 -30.02 -1.02 -7.90
C LEU A 502 -31.50 -1.33 -7.60
N CYS A 503 -31.78 -2.07 -6.55
CA CYS A 503 -33.13 -2.40 -6.13
C CYS A 503 -33.75 -1.31 -5.23
N ALA A 504 -32.94 -0.52 -4.50
CA ALA A 504 -33.41 0.48 -3.54
C ALA A 504 -34.46 1.47 -4.05
N PRO A 505 -34.40 1.95 -5.33
CA PRO A 505 -35.46 2.81 -5.86
C PRO A 505 -36.85 2.14 -5.92
N GLU A 506 -36.91 0.83 -6.19
CA GLU A 506 -38.16 0.07 -6.24
C GLU A 506 -38.83 -0.03 -4.87
N TYR A 507 -38.03 0.02 -3.81
CA TYR A 507 -38.48 -0.02 -2.41
C TYR A 507 -38.59 1.35 -1.77
N GLY A 508 -38.29 2.45 -2.50
CA GLY A 508 -38.35 3.82 -1.99
C GLY A 508 -37.33 4.17 -0.89
N CYS A 509 -36.23 3.40 -0.78
CA CYS A 509 -35.23 3.54 0.31
C CYS A 509 -33.79 3.83 -0.20
N LEU A 510 -33.68 4.53 -1.33
CA LEU A 510 -32.37 4.78 -1.94
C LEU A 510 -31.47 5.67 -1.06
N GLU A 511 -32.04 6.69 -0.40
CA GLU A 511 -31.27 7.60 0.46
C GLU A 511 -30.67 6.87 1.67
N GLU A 512 -31.45 6.01 2.31
CA GLU A 512 -31.04 5.21 3.46
C GLU A 512 -29.91 4.24 3.07
N VAL A 513 -30.05 3.60 1.90
CA VAL A 513 -29.02 2.68 1.39
C VAL A 513 -27.72 3.42 1.08
N ILE A 514 -27.78 4.61 0.49
CA ILE A 514 -26.62 5.45 0.22
C ILE A 514 -25.93 5.87 1.54
N LEU A 515 -26.73 6.23 2.55
CA LEU A 515 -26.19 6.58 3.88
C LEU A 515 -25.50 5.37 4.55
N MET A 516 -26.09 4.18 4.47
CA MET A 516 -25.49 2.95 4.99
C MET A 516 -24.14 2.62 4.31
N GLU A 517 -24.03 2.82 3.01
CA GLU A 517 -22.79 2.60 2.26
C GLU A 517 -21.70 3.62 2.63
N ARG A 518 -22.07 4.88 2.90
CA ARG A 518 -21.13 5.90 3.40
C ARG A 518 -20.53 5.56 4.75
N ILE A 519 -21.26 4.86 5.62
CA ILE A 519 -20.78 4.46 6.95
C ILE A 519 -19.76 3.32 6.84
N LYS A 520 -19.84 2.47 5.81
CA LYS A 520 -18.92 1.32 5.60
C LYS A 520 -17.60 1.70 4.94
N HIS A 521 -17.54 2.84 4.26
CA HIS A 521 -16.38 3.34 3.53
C HIS A 521 -15.79 4.60 4.15
#